data_2079aaac184452f42024cd7f3242543b
#
_entry.id   2079aaac184452f42024cd7f3242543b
#
_cell.length_a   1.000
_cell.length_b   1.000
_cell.length_c   1.000
_cell.angle_alpha   90.00
_cell.angle_beta   90.00
_cell.angle_gamma   90.00
#
_symmetry.space_group_name_H-M   'P 1'
#
loop_
_entity.id
_entity.type
_entity.pdbx_description
1 polymer ?
#
loop_
_entity_poly.entity_id
_entity_poly.type
_entity_poly.pdbx_seq_one_letter_code
_entity_poly.pdbx_strand_id
1 'polypeptide(L)'
;MKLMVGKTFGVILFLCICQTTFGQEIQCQKLFIAAQNEPAKQEFYNYCANLSNRNNTQQAYFGVATAMYAELVSNPADKLNYFSNGKELIEKAIANDYWNEELRFLRYSVQDKAPWMLQYHDKLEEDSYYIYLSLSTGKINKSKAFWKIVIQFMIQSKNLSDDLRSKYGQL
;
A
#
# COMPACT_ATOMS: atom_id res chain seq x y z
N MET A 1 -36.55 35.75 11.40
CA MET A 1 -36.09 34.74 10.41
C MET A 1 -34.58 34.83 10.37
N LYS A 2 -33.91 34.17 11.33
CA LYS A 2 -32.43 34.10 11.40
C LYS A 2 -32.00 32.69 11.77
N LEU A 3 -30.98 32.20 11.13
CA LEU A 3 -30.14 31.05 11.42
C LEU A 3 -30.68 29.62 11.13
N MET A 4 -30.45 29.18 9.92
CA MET A 4 -30.15 27.78 9.62
C MET A 4 -29.02 27.58 8.57
N VAL A 5 -28.15 28.58 8.37
CA VAL A 5 -27.10 28.52 7.34
C VAL A 5 -25.78 27.89 7.85
N GLY A 6 -25.57 27.85 9.19
CA GLY A 6 -24.27 27.44 9.74
C GLY A 6 -24.02 25.90 9.81
N LYS A 7 -25.06 25.10 9.93
CA LYS A 7 -24.90 23.63 10.09
C LYS A 7 -24.73 22.87 8.78
N THR A 8 -25.34 23.37 7.71
CA THR A 8 -25.24 22.75 6.38
C THR A 8 -23.88 22.96 5.72
N PHE A 9 -23.22 24.10 6.00
CA PHE A 9 -21.89 24.41 5.43
C PHE A 9 -20.79 23.51 6.00
N GLY A 10 -20.87 23.19 7.29
CA GLY A 10 -19.89 22.27 7.94
C GLY A 10 -20.03 20.83 7.43
N VAL A 11 -21.24 20.34 7.16
CA VAL A 11 -21.49 18.99 6.64
C VAL A 11 -21.03 18.87 5.19
N ILE A 12 -21.26 19.89 4.36
CA ILE A 12 -20.82 19.88 2.95
C ILE A 12 -19.28 19.91 2.87
N LEU A 13 -18.62 20.72 3.71
CA LEU A 13 -17.14 20.78 3.76
C LEU A 13 -16.53 19.44 4.20
N PHE A 14 -17.11 18.78 5.20
CA PHE A 14 -16.65 17.47 5.66
C PHE A 14 -16.85 16.36 4.61
N LEU A 15 -17.96 16.37 3.89
CA LEU A 15 -18.22 15.44 2.77
C LEU A 15 -17.24 15.64 1.60
N CYS A 16 -16.90 16.91 1.27
CA CYS A 16 -15.92 17.20 0.22
C CYS A 16 -14.52 16.69 0.57
N ILE A 17 -14.08 16.85 1.83
CA ILE A 17 -12.74 16.36 2.27
C ILE A 17 -12.68 14.83 2.21
N CYS A 18 -13.75 14.15 2.62
CA CYS A 18 -13.81 12.68 2.59
C CYS A 18 -13.77 12.12 1.15
N GLN A 19 -14.41 12.79 0.20
CA GLN A 19 -14.38 12.38 -1.22
C GLN A 19 -13.00 12.58 -1.86
N THR A 20 -12.26 13.62 -1.50
CA THR A 20 -10.91 13.87 -2.02
C THR A 20 -9.91 12.83 -1.53
N THR A 21 -9.95 12.45 -0.26
CA THR A 21 -9.05 11.44 0.30
C THR A 21 -9.26 10.06 -0.29
N PHE A 22 -10.52 9.64 -0.47
CA PHE A 22 -10.85 8.35 -1.11
C PHE A 22 -10.41 8.30 -2.58
N GLY A 23 -10.59 9.38 -3.34
CA GLY A 23 -10.10 9.47 -4.71
C GLY A 23 -8.58 9.38 -4.81
N GLN A 24 -7.87 9.97 -3.86
CA GLN A 24 -6.41 9.92 -3.78
C GLN A 24 -5.89 8.50 -3.46
N GLU A 25 -6.56 7.74 -2.60
CA GLU A 25 -6.20 6.34 -2.33
C GLU A 25 -6.36 5.46 -3.57
N ILE A 26 -7.48 5.57 -4.28
CA ILE A 26 -7.68 4.86 -5.55
C ILE A 26 -6.58 5.21 -6.56
N GLN A 27 -6.16 6.46 -6.62
CA GLN A 27 -5.06 6.87 -7.50
C GLN A 27 -3.73 6.28 -7.06
N CYS A 28 -3.43 6.22 -5.75
CA CYS A 28 -2.26 5.53 -5.23
C CYS A 28 -2.25 4.05 -5.63
N GLN A 29 -3.39 3.34 -5.47
CA GLN A 29 -3.53 1.94 -5.90
C GLN A 29 -3.23 1.76 -7.40
N LYS A 30 -3.80 2.63 -8.25
CA LYS A 30 -3.59 2.57 -9.71
C LYS A 30 -2.12 2.78 -10.08
N LEU A 31 -1.48 3.79 -9.51
CA LEU A 31 -0.07 4.10 -9.77
C LEU A 31 0.86 3.00 -9.25
N PHE A 32 0.59 2.44 -8.07
CA PHE A 32 1.32 1.29 -7.55
C PHE A 32 1.26 0.09 -8.51
N ILE A 33 0.07 -0.26 -8.99
CA ILE A 33 -0.11 -1.36 -9.95
C ILE A 33 0.63 -1.09 -11.26
N ALA A 34 0.63 0.16 -11.71
CA ALA A 34 1.29 0.58 -12.95
C ALA A 34 2.83 0.68 -12.83
N ALA A 35 3.39 0.74 -11.61
CA ALA A 35 4.81 1.03 -11.34
C ALA A 35 5.75 -0.16 -11.69
N GLN A 36 5.67 -0.67 -12.93
CA GLN A 36 6.45 -1.83 -13.41
C GLN A 36 7.76 -1.43 -14.12
N ASN A 37 7.95 -0.16 -14.48
CA ASN A 37 9.12 0.36 -15.15
C ASN A 37 9.56 1.71 -14.56
N GLU A 38 10.74 2.21 -14.94
CA GLU A 38 11.31 3.43 -14.36
C GLU A 38 10.41 4.66 -14.48
N PRO A 39 9.82 5.03 -15.63
CA PRO A 39 8.93 6.18 -15.72
C PRO A 39 7.72 6.07 -14.78
N ALA A 40 7.10 4.89 -14.71
CA ALA A 40 5.92 4.68 -13.85
C ALA A 40 6.28 4.69 -12.36
N LYS A 41 7.45 4.19 -11.95
CA LYS A 41 7.96 4.30 -10.57
C LYS A 41 8.20 5.77 -10.20
N GLN A 42 8.79 6.54 -11.11
CA GLN A 42 9.00 7.97 -10.92
C GLN A 42 7.67 8.73 -10.75
N GLU A 43 6.68 8.42 -11.60
CA GLU A 43 5.35 9.01 -11.53
C GLU A 43 4.67 8.67 -10.19
N PHE A 44 4.72 7.41 -9.77
CA PHE A 44 4.17 6.95 -8.50
C PHE A 44 4.80 7.68 -7.31
N TYR A 45 6.14 7.77 -7.28
CA TYR A 45 6.86 8.52 -6.25
C TYR A 45 6.45 9.99 -6.22
N ASN A 46 6.47 10.67 -7.37
CA ASN A 46 6.13 12.09 -7.46
C ASN A 46 4.69 12.35 -7.00
N TYR A 47 3.74 11.50 -7.40
CA TYR A 47 2.36 11.63 -6.97
C TYR A 47 2.25 11.53 -5.44
N CYS A 48 2.78 10.46 -4.86
CA CYS A 48 2.72 10.25 -3.42
C CYS A 48 3.47 11.32 -2.63
N ALA A 49 4.62 11.80 -3.12
CA ALA A 49 5.40 12.87 -2.47
C ALA A 49 4.63 14.19 -2.38
N ASN A 50 3.81 14.50 -3.38
CA ASN A 50 3.03 15.74 -3.46
C ASN A 50 1.71 15.70 -2.67
N LEU A 51 1.31 14.56 -2.11
CA LEU A 51 0.12 14.49 -1.27
C LEU A 51 0.37 15.22 0.07
N SER A 52 -0.49 16.19 0.37
CA SER A 52 -0.53 16.85 1.67
C SER A 52 -1.47 16.09 2.63
N ASN A 53 -1.15 16.11 3.93
CA ASN A 53 -2.02 15.51 4.98
C ASN A 53 -2.37 14.04 4.72
N ARG A 54 -1.36 13.19 4.43
CA ARG A 54 -1.53 11.77 4.17
C ARG A 54 -2.17 11.05 5.35
N ASN A 55 -3.22 10.26 5.08
CA ASN A 55 -3.69 9.25 6.01
C ASN A 55 -2.73 8.03 6.06
N ASN A 56 -3.00 7.03 6.91
CA ASN A 56 -2.12 5.88 7.09
C ASN A 56 -1.91 5.08 5.78
N THR A 57 -2.96 4.89 4.99
CA THR A 57 -2.88 4.15 3.72
C THR A 57 -2.03 4.92 2.70
N GLN A 58 -2.26 6.22 2.55
CA GLN A 58 -1.45 7.09 1.69
C GLN A 58 0.01 7.18 2.15
N GLN A 59 0.24 7.16 3.48
CA GLN A 59 1.58 7.11 4.06
C GLN A 59 2.31 5.83 3.68
N ALA A 60 1.62 4.68 3.73
CA ALA A 60 2.19 3.40 3.31
C ALA A 60 2.50 3.38 1.80
N TYR A 61 1.59 3.89 0.95
CA TYR A 61 1.87 4.04 -0.48
C TYR A 61 3.07 4.93 -0.76
N PHE A 62 3.23 6.03 -0.03
CA PHE A 62 4.44 6.85 -0.12
C PHE A 62 5.68 6.09 0.33
N GLY A 63 5.58 5.24 1.35
CA GLY A 63 6.64 4.34 1.78
C GLY A 63 7.05 3.35 0.68
N VAL A 64 6.07 2.69 0.04
CA VAL A 64 6.32 1.78 -1.09
C VAL A 64 6.96 2.52 -2.27
N ALA A 65 6.40 3.68 -2.64
CA ALA A 65 6.93 4.50 -3.73
C ALA A 65 8.38 4.93 -3.46
N THR A 66 8.70 5.28 -2.20
CA THR A 66 10.04 5.67 -1.76
C THR A 66 11.01 4.46 -1.81
N ALA A 67 10.58 3.28 -1.36
CA ALA A 67 11.39 2.06 -1.47
C ALA A 67 11.66 1.66 -2.93
N MET A 68 10.65 1.78 -3.81
CA MET A 68 10.80 1.52 -5.26
C MET A 68 11.69 2.56 -5.94
N TYR A 69 11.68 3.81 -5.49
CA TYR A 69 12.54 4.87 -6.01
C TYR A 69 14.03 4.58 -5.82
N ALA A 70 14.39 3.76 -4.81
CA ALA A 70 15.75 3.27 -4.62
C ALA A 70 16.34 2.59 -5.88
N GLU A 71 15.49 2.01 -6.73
CA GLU A 71 15.95 1.38 -7.97
C GLU A 71 16.37 2.39 -9.05
N LEU A 72 15.86 3.63 -8.98
CA LEU A 72 16.08 4.69 -9.98
C LEU A 72 17.34 5.50 -9.71
N VAL A 73 17.88 5.49 -8.50
CA VAL A 73 19.10 6.22 -8.16
C VAL A 73 20.32 5.34 -8.39
N SER A 74 21.47 5.94 -8.76
CA SER A 74 22.69 5.18 -9.07
C SER A 74 23.58 4.97 -7.87
N ASN A 75 23.62 5.94 -6.92
CA ASN A 75 24.50 5.90 -5.75
C ASN A 75 24.02 4.85 -4.75
N PRO A 76 24.88 3.89 -4.31
CA PRO A 76 24.51 2.86 -3.35
C PRO A 76 24.03 3.39 -1.99
N ALA A 77 24.61 4.50 -1.50
CA ALA A 77 24.19 5.12 -0.24
C ALA A 77 22.77 5.70 -0.38
N ASP A 78 22.47 6.35 -1.50
CA ASP A 78 21.13 6.88 -1.77
C ASP A 78 20.09 5.75 -1.92
N LYS A 79 20.46 4.65 -2.60
CA LYS A 79 19.60 3.44 -2.65
C LYS A 79 19.20 2.96 -1.27
N LEU A 80 20.20 2.82 -0.38
CA LEU A 80 19.93 2.36 0.98
C LEU A 80 19.08 3.36 1.76
N ASN A 81 19.33 4.66 1.61
CA ASN A 81 18.55 5.72 2.26
C ASN A 81 17.09 5.71 1.81
N TYR A 82 16.84 5.66 0.48
CA TYR A 82 15.47 5.58 -0.04
C TYR A 82 14.75 4.32 0.45
N PHE A 83 15.42 3.16 0.40
CA PHE A 83 14.83 1.92 0.89
C PHE A 83 14.50 1.99 2.38
N SER A 84 15.43 2.44 3.21
CA SER A 84 15.27 2.53 4.67
C SER A 84 14.15 3.50 5.04
N ASN A 85 14.08 4.67 4.39
CA ASN A 85 13.02 5.64 4.60
C ASN A 85 11.65 5.06 4.18
N GLY A 86 11.60 4.38 3.05
CA GLY A 86 10.38 3.71 2.58
C GLY A 86 9.87 2.65 3.56
N LYS A 87 10.78 1.79 4.06
CA LYS A 87 10.50 0.81 5.11
C LYS A 87 9.92 1.49 6.36
N GLU A 88 10.57 2.53 6.88
CA GLU A 88 10.12 3.23 8.09
C GLU A 88 8.70 3.79 7.93
N LEU A 89 8.37 4.37 6.78
CA LEU A 89 7.04 4.92 6.48
C LEU A 89 5.97 3.81 6.48
N ILE A 90 6.26 2.64 5.91
CA ILE A 90 5.37 1.49 5.90
C ILE A 90 5.14 0.96 7.31
N GLU A 91 6.20 0.72 8.07
CA GLU A 91 6.10 0.18 9.43
C GLU A 91 5.35 1.14 10.37
N LYS A 92 5.57 2.44 10.24
CA LYS A 92 4.83 3.46 10.99
C LYS A 92 3.34 3.46 10.65
N ALA A 93 2.99 3.33 9.38
CA ALA A 93 1.59 3.24 8.97
C ALA A 93 0.91 1.99 9.57
N ILE A 94 1.58 0.84 9.54
CA ILE A 94 1.08 -0.42 10.14
C ILE A 94 0.96 -0.30 11.65
N ALA A 95 1.92 0.33 12.33
CA ALA A 95 1.85 0.55 13.78
C ALA A 95 0.62 1.36 14.20
N ASN A 96 0.18 2.30 13.36
CA ASN A 96 -1.02 3.12 13.59
C ASN A 96 -2.33 2.41 13.23
N ASP A 97 -2.30 1.42 12.33
CA ASP A 97 -3.49 0.67 11.88
C ASP A 97 -3.09 -0.79 11.58
N TYR A 98 -2.76 -1.52 12.65
CA TYR A 98 -2.18 -2.85 12.59
C TYR A 98 -3.06 -3.88 11.86
N TRP A 99 -4.39 -3.72 11.91
CA TRP A 99 -5.35 -4.67 11.36
C TRP A 99 -5.81 -4.35 9.94
N ASN A 100 -5.11 -3.43 9.26
CA ASN A 100 -5.40 -3.04 7.90
C ASN A 100 -4.69 -3.97 6.90
N GLU A 101 -5.48 -4.70 6.14
CA GLU A 101 -4.99 -5.71 5.18
C GLU A 101 -4.22 -5.09 4.02
N GLU A 102 -4.61 -3.89 3.60
CA GLU A 102 -3.94 -3.19 2.50
C GLU A 102 -2.53 -2.75 2.92
N LEU A 103 -2.36 -2.26 4.15
CA LEU A 103 -1.04 -1.92 4.69
C LEU A 103 -0.12 -3.15 4.77
N ARG A 104 -0.66 -4.28 5.19
CA ARG A 104 0.08 -5.54 5.24
C ARG A 104 0.46 -6.04 3.85
N PHE A 105 -0.43 -5.92 2.88
CA PHE A 105 -0.10 -6.22 1.49
C PHE A 105 1.00 -5.30 0.95
N LEU A 106 0.96 -4.01 1.23
CA LEU A 106 1.99 -3.05 0.82
C LEU A 106 3.35 -3.42 1.43
N ARG A 107 3.42 -3.81 2.72
CA ARG A 107 4.65 -4.33 3.34
C ARG A 107 5.11 -5.60 2.63
N TYR A 108 4.21 -6.58 2.47
CA TYR A 108 4.52 -7.83 1.78
C TYR A 108 5.12 -7.58 0.40
N SER A 109 4.54 -6.66 -0.38
CA SER A 109 5.01 -6.37 -1.74
C SER A 109 6.44 -5.84 -1.78
N VAL A 110 6.84 -5.04 -0.80
CA VAL A 110 8.23 -4.54 -0.69
C VAL A 110 9.15 -5.64 -0.18
N GLN A 111 8.73 -6.40 0.84
CA GLN A 111 9.51 -7.52 1.38
C GLN A 111 9.75 -8.61 0.33
N ASP A 112 8.75 -8.93 -0.49
CA ASP A 112 8.85 -9.93 -1.58
C ASP A 112 9.90 -9.57 -2.63
N LYS A 113 10.14 -8.30 -2.87
CA LYS A 113 11.09 -7.80 -3.88
C LYS A 113 12.43 -7.34 -3.29
N ALA A 114 12.52 -7.18 -1.97
CA ALA A 114 13.73 -6.69 -1.33
C ALA A 114 14.90 -7.68 -1.52
N PRO A 115 16.12 -7.21 -1.83
CA PRO A 115 17.31 -8.03 -1.77
C PRO A 115 17.54 -8.60 -0.36
N TRP A 116 17.93 -9.88 -0.26
CA TRP A 116 18.12 -10.56 1.03
C TRP A 116 19.13 -9.86 1.94
N MET A 117 20.12 -9.18 1.39
CA MET A 117 21.11 -8.41 2.15
C MET A 117 20.50 -7.27 2.99
N LEU A 118 19.30 -6.80 2.63
CA LEU A 118 18.59 -5.75 3.38
C LEU A 118 17.84 -6.27 4.61
N GLN A 119 17.81 -7.60 4.80
CA GLN A 119 17.20 -8.26 5.98
C GLN A 119 15.77 -7.73 6.29
N TYR A 120 14.94 -7.58 5.27
CA TYR A 120 13.58 -7.11 5.40
C TYR A 120 12.59 -8.13 4.83
N HIS A 121 12.53 -9.33 5.47
CA HIS A 121 11.68 -10.45 5.03
C HIS A 121 10.95 -11.11 6.21
N ASP A 122 11.01 -10.51 7.39
CA ASP A 122 10.60 -11.09 8.67
C ASP A 122 9.08 -11.21 8.83
N LYS A 123 8.29 -10.53 7.98
CA LYS A 123 6.82 -10.50 8.07
C LYS A 123 6.09 -11.14 6.89
N LEU A 124 6.83 -11.73 5.94
CA LEU A 124 6.22 -12.34 4.73
C LEU A 124 5.17 -13.41 5.08
N GLU A 125 5.48 -14.34 5.97
CA GLU A 125 4.57 -15.41 6.35
C GLU A 125 3.36 -14.86 7.13
N GLU A 126 3.60 -14.01 8.12
CA GLU A 126 2.55 -13.38 8.94
C GLU A 126 1.56 -12.61 8.06
N ASP A 127 2.07 -11.73 7.18
CA ASP A 127 1.23 -10.89 6.34
C ASP A 127 0.46 -11.70 5.29
N SER A 128 1.12 -12.67 4.64
CA SER A 128 0.45 -13.50 3.64
C SER A 128 -0.68 -14.33 4.25
N TYR A 129 -0.48 -14.90 5.43
CA TYR A 129 -1.51 -15.66 6.13
C TYR A 129 -2.67 -14.78 6.59
N TYR A 130 -2.38 -13.60 7.13
CA TYR A 130 -3.40 -12.65 7.57
C TYR A 130 -4.29 -12.16 6.43
N ILE A 131 -3.69 -11.80 5.29
CA ILE A 131 -4.43 -11.40 4.08
C ILE A 131 -5.31 -12.55 3.59
N TYR A 132 -4.78 -13.78 3.54
CA TYR A 132 -5.55 -14.96 3.16
C TYR A 132 -6.78 -15.15 4.07
N LEU A 133 -6.62 -15.09 5.39
CA LEU A 133 -7.73 -15.21 6.33
C LEU A 133 -8.80 -14.15 6.09
N SER A 134 -8.39 -12.91 5.90
CA SER A 134 -9.33 -11.81 5.67
C SER A 134 -10.11 -11.95 4.36
N LEU A 135 -9.48 -12.51 3.32
CA LEU A 135 -10.14 -12.82 2.03
C LEU A 135 -11.08 -14.04 2.15
N SER A 136 -10.64 -15.12 2.81
CA SER A 136 -11.39 -16.37 2.92
C SER A 136 -12.62 -16.25 3.82
N THR A 137 -12.53 -15.44 4.87
CA THR A 137 -13.65 -15.18 5.80
C THR A 137 -14.62 -14.11 5.33
N GLY A 138 -14.34 -13.46 4.19
CA GLY A 138 -15.19 -12.39 3.64
C GLY A 138 -15.03 -11.03 4.33
N LYS A 139 -14.04 -10.87 5.23
CA LYS A 139 -13.68 -9.55 5.79
C LYS A 139 -13.30 -8.58 4.69
N ILE A 140 -12.58 -9.07 3.67
CA ILE A 140 -12.26 -8.35 2.45
C ILE A 140 -13.20 -8.77 1.33
N ASN A 141 -13.79 -7.80 0.63
CA ASN A 141 -14.53 -8.08 -0.60
C ASN A 141 -13.57 -8.40 -1.76
N LYS A 142 -13.30 -9.68 -1.95
CA LYS A 142 -12.40 -10.18 -3.00
C LYS A 142 -12.87 -9.92 -4.44
N SER A 143 -14.13 -9.49 -4.64
CA SER A 143 -14.64 -9.11 -5.97
C SER A 143 -14.13 -7.76 -6.44
N LYS A 144 -13.63 -6.88 -5.55
CA LYS A 144 -13.02 -5.61 -5.92
C LYS A 144 -11.77 -5.83 -6.78
N ALA A 145 -11.62 -5.02 -7.82
CA ALA A 145 -10.53 -5.15 -8.80
C ALA A 145 -9.13 -5.19 -8.14
N PHE A 146 -8.89 -4.33 -7.15
CA PHE A 146 -7.63 -4.30 -6.42
C PHE A 146 -7.30 -5.66 -5.77
N TRP A 147 -8.25 -6.26 -5.05
CA TRP A 147 -8.01 -7.52 -4.35
C TRP A 147 -7.83 -8.72 -5.29
N LYS A 148 -8.43 -8.69 -6.48
CA LYS A 148 -8.13 -9.68 -7.53
C LYS A 148 -6.67 -9.59 -7.97
N ILE A 149 -6.13 -8.38 -8.11
CA ILE A 149 -4.71 -8.17 -8.43
C ILE A 149 -3.82 -8.64 -7.28
N VAL A 150 -4.18 -8.35 -6.03
CA VAL A 150 -3.47 -8.84 -4.84
C VAL A 150 -3.42 -10.37 -4.83
N ILE A 151 -4.54 -11.07 -5.05
CA ILE A 151 -4.58 -12.54 -5.12
C ILE A 151 -3.61 -13.06 -6.20
N GLN A 152 -3.62 -12.46 -7.39
CA GLN A 152 -2.71 -12.84 -8.46
C GLN A 152 -1.24 -12.59 -8.10
N PHE A 153 -0.94 -11.43 -7.48
CA PHE A 153 0.39 -11.13 -6.99
C PHE A 153 0.88 -12.18 -5.98
N MET A 154 0.02 -12.52 -5.00
CA MET A 154 0.36 -13.52 -3.97
C MET A 154 0.66 -14.89 -4.60
N ILE A 155 -0.17 -15.37 -5.53
CA ILE A 155 0.05 -16.65 -6.21
C ILE A 155 1.38 -16.66 -6.98
N GLN A 156 1.79 -15.53 -7.55
CA GLN A 156 3.03 -15.41 -8.34
C GLN A 156 4.28 -15.17 -7.48
N SER A 157 4.12 -14.78 -6.22
CA SER A 157 5.26 -14.52 -5.32
C SER A 157 6.09 -15.77 -5.10
N LYS A 158 7.41 -15.66 -5.23
CA LYS A 158 8.35 -16.76 -4.97
C LYS A 158 8.51 -17.05 -3.47
N ASN A 159 8.16 -16.10 -2.63
CA ASN A 159 8.29 -16.19 -1.18
C ASN A 159 7.00 -16.69 -0.50
N LEU A 160 5.94 -16.97 -1.27
CA LEU A 160 4.73 -17.59 -0.73
C LEU A 160 4.92 -19.10 -0.60
N SER A 161 4.58 -19.68 0.56
CA SER A 161 4.60 -21.14 0.76
C SER A 161 3.63 -21.85 -0.19
N ASP A 162 3.94 -23.10 -0.56
CA ASP A 162 3.11 -23.88 -1.49
C ASP A 162 1.71 -24.15 -0.92
N ASP A 163 1.59 -24.33 0.40
CA ASP A 163 0.31 -24.47 1.09
C ASP A 163 -0.56 -23.22 0.92
N LEU A 164 -0.02 -22.03 1.22
CA LEU A 164 -0.75 -20.79 1.03
C LEU A 164 -1.03 -20.50 -0.45
N ARG A 165 -0.10 -20.83 -1.35
CA ARG A 165 -0.31 -20.67 -2.80
C ARG A 165 -1.52 -21.47 -3.28
N SER A 166 -1.64 -22.74 -2.83
CA SER A 166 -2.80 -23.58 -3.12
C SER A 166 -4.10 -22.96 -2.57
N LYS A 167 -4.06 -22.46 -1.34
CA LYS A 167 -5.21 -21.80 -0.69
C LYS A 167 -5.64 -20.51 -1.41
N TYR A 168 -4.69 -19.68 -1.82
CA TYR A 168 -4.99 -18.48 -2.62
C TYR A 168 -5.60 -18.82 -3.98
N GLY A 169 -5.17 -19.94 -4.59
CA GLY A 169 -5.71 -20.43 -5.86
C GLY A 169 -7.18 -20.89 -5.80
N GLN A 170 -7.73 -21.08 -4.59
CA GLN A 170 -9.13 -21.47 -4.36
C GLN A 170 -10.05 -20.28 -4.04
N LEU A 171 -9.52 -19.06 -3.90
CA LEU A 171 -10.29 -17.85 -3.63
C LEU A 171 -10.97 -17.30 -4.88
#